data_33688395028e6a4d3c880e2107f5a7a8
#
_entry.id   33688395028e6a4d3c880e2107f5a7a8
#
_cell.length_a   1.000
_cell.length_b   1.000
_cell.length_c   1.000
_cell.angle_alpha   90.00
_cell.angle_beta   90.00
_cell.angle_gamma   90.00
#
_symmetry.space_group_name_H-M   'P 1'
#
loop_
_entity.id
_entity.type
_entity.pdbx_description
1 polymer ?
#
loop_
_entity_poly.entity_id
_entity_poly.type
_entity_poly.pdbx_seq_one_letter_code
_entity_poly.pdbx_strand_id
1 'polypeptide(L)'
;MNLPDYIPTGAQNAIPAKELCKRAGFPSVRSIQQEIHRLREKGHIICSSTEPPAGYFIAANHHEAARFIRSMESRRREIGRAIKATKRYTSSFAEDGRXYFDIADXQHTGGAAX
;
A
#
# COMPACT_ATOMS: atom_id res chain seq x y z
N MET A 1 -12.53 -6.55 19.14
CA MET A 1 -11.10 -6.79 19.00
C MET A 1 -10.52 -6.01 17.86
N ASN A 2 -9.28 -5.61 18.00
CA ASN A 2 -8.61 -4.76 17.03
C ASN A 2 -7.84 -5.59 16.02
N LEU A 3 -7.76 -5.09 14.81
CA LEU A 3 -7.07 -5.80 13.75
C LEU A 3 -5.62 -6.19 14.12
N PRO A 4 -4.84 -5.33 14.78
CA PRO A 4 -3.47 -5.74 15.11
C PRO A 4 -3.38 -7.03 15.92
N ASP A 5 -4.41 -7.35 16.67
CA ASP A 5 -4.41 -8.58 17.47
C ASP A 5 -4.37 -9.84 16.60
N TYR A 6 -4.79 -9.71 15.35
CA TYR A 6 -4.86 -10.84 14.42
C TYR A 6 -3.65 -10.96 13.53
N ILE A 7 -2.77 -9.97 13.55
CA ILE A 7 -1.62 -9.96 12.66
C ILE A 7 -0.42 -10.58 13.39
N PRO A 8 0.16 -11.64 12.82
CA PRO A 8 1.26 -12.31 13.51
C PRO A 8 2.53 -11.46 13.52
N THR A 9 3.41 -11.79 14.45
CA THR A 9 4.70 -11.13 14.59
C THR A 9 5.76 -11.91 13.85
N GLY A 10 6.61 -11.20 13.11
CA GLY A 10 7.72 -11.81 12.41
C GLY A 10 7.43 -12.09 10.96
N ALA A 11 8.42 -11.80 10.11
CA ALA A 11 8.24 -11.96 8.67
C ALA A 11 7.97 -13.40 8.28
N GLN A 12 8.54 -14.36 9.02
CA GLN A 12 8.33 -15.76 8.69
C GLN A 12 6.93 -16.23 9.01
N ASN A 13 6.16 -15.42 9.72
CA ASN A 13 4.78 -15.75 10.07
C ASN A 13 3.75 -14.95 9.28
N ALA A 14 4.18 -14.19 8.30
CA ALA A 14 3.28 -13.33 7.52
C ALA A 14 2.10 -14.13 6.96
N ILE A 15 0.93 -13.51 6.97
CA ILE A 15 -0.27 -14.15 6.42
C ILE A 15 -0.89 -13.27 5.34
N PRO A 16 -1.47 -13.90 4.31
CA PRO A 16 -2.06 -13.12 3.23
C PRO A 16 -3.29 -12.35 3.68
N ALA A 17 -3.63 -11.31 2.92
CA ALA A 17 -4.78 -10.48 3.24
C ALA A 17 -6.07 -11.30 3.33
N LYS A 18 -6.24 -12.26 2.45
CA LYS A 18 -7.43 -13.10 2.46
C LYS A 18 -7.58 -13.85 3.78
N GLU A 19 -6.47 -14.41 4.24
CA GLU A 19 -6.49 -15.14 5.50
C GLU A 19 -6.77 -14.21 6.66
N LEU A 20 -6.20 -13.02 6.61
CA LEU A 20 -6.43 -12.03 7.64
C LEU A 20 -7.89 -11.61 7.68
N CYS A 21 -8.52 -11.47 6.51
CA CYS A 21 -9.94 -11.17 6.45
C CYS A 21 -10.77 -12.19 7.19
N LYS A 22 -10.46 -13.47 6.96
CA LYS A 22 -11.18 -14.55 7.62
C LYS A 22 -11.01 -14.47 9.13
N ARG A 23 -9.78 -14.29 9.58
CA ARG A 23 -9.50 -14.30 11.00
C ARG A 23 -10.13 -13.12 11.73
N ALA A 24 -10.08 -11.95 11.10
CA ALA A 24 -10.53 -10.73 11.76
C ALA A 24 -11.97 -10.37 11.44
N GLY A 25 -12.62 -11.12 10.56
CA GLY A 25 -14.02 -10.88 10.26
C GLY A 25 -14.25 -9.68 9.36
N PHE A 26 -13.30 -9.37 8.47
CA PHE A 26 -13.48 -8.28 7.53
C PHE A 26 -14.17 -8.78 6.26
N PRO A 27 -14.99 -7.95 5.65
CA PRO A 27 -15.77 -8.41 4.49
C PRO A 27 -14.96 -8.53 3.21
N SER A 28 -13.83 -7.82 3.09
CA SER A 28 -13.09 -7.86 1.85
C SER A 28 -11.63 -7.52 2.08
N VAL A 29 -10.81 -7.89 1.10
CA VAL A 29 -9.39 -7.52 1.12
C VAL A 29 -9.23 -6.00 1.11
N ARG A 30 -10.09 -5.34 0.35
CA ARG A 30 -10.02 -3.88 0.28
C ARG A 30 -10.24 -3.25 1.65
N SER A 31 -11.20 -3.76 2.40
CA SER A 31 -11.46 -3.21 3.73
C SER A 31 -10.29 -3.44 4.68
N ILE A 32 -9.61 -4.58 4.54
CA ILE A 32 -8.40 -4.85 5.32
C ILE A 32 -7.31 -3.86 4.96
N GLN A 33 -7.11 -3.63 3.67
CA GLN A 33 -6.07 -2.72 3.21
C GLN A 33 -6.31 -1.30 3.71
N GLN A 34 -7.55 -0.88 3.71
CA GLN A 34 -7.90 0.44 4.22
C GLN A 34 -7.62 0.55 5.71
N GLU A 35 -7.96 -0.48 6.45
CA GLU A 35 -7.73 -0.46 7.89
C GLU A 35 -6.25 -0.48 8.20
N ILE A 36 -5.47 -1.26 7.46
CA ILE A 36 -4.02 -1.29 7.67
C ILE A 36 -3.41 0.07 7.39
N HIS A 37 -3.87 0.73 6.34
CA HIS A 37 -3.39 2.07 6.03
C HIS A 37 -3.66 3.02 7.20
N ARG A 38 -4.88 2.95 7.73
CA ARG A 38 -5.26 3.80 8.85
C ARG A 38 -4.40 3.53 10.07
N LEU A 39 -4.15 2.25 10.35
CA LEU A 39 -3.35 1.88 11.51
C LEU A 39 -1.90 2.33 11.36
N ARG A 40 -1.37 2.24 10.14
CA ARG A 40 -0.01 2.73 9.89
C ARG A 40 0.10 4.21 10.15
N GLU A 41 -0.91 4.96 9.77
CA GLU A 41 -0.91 6.41 10.02
C GLU A 41 -0.93 6.70 11.51
N LYS A 42 -1.49 5.80 12.29
CA LYS A 42 -1.50 5.94 13.75
C LYS A 42 -0.22 5.47 14.40
N GLY A 43 0.71 4.94 13.63
CA GLY A 43 1.99 4.53 14.16
C GLY A 43 2.18 3.05 14.35
N HIS A 44 1.21 2.24 13.97
CA HIS A 44 1.40 0.78 14.05
C HIS A 44 2.36 0.32 12.97
N ILE A 45 3.32 -0.51 13.35
CA ILE A 45 4.32 -0.99 12.41
C ILE A 45 3.86 -2.30 11.81
N ILE A 46 2.99 -2.19 10.81
CA ILE A 46 2.44 -3.35 10.11
C ILE A 46 3.17 -3.47 8.79
N CYS A 47 3.94 -4.52 8.67
CA CYS A 47 4.76 -4.76 7.48
C CYS A 47 4.02 -5.62 6.47
N SER A 48 4.50 -5.60 5.25
CA SER A 48 4.00 -6.50 4.23
C SER A 48 5.17 -7.02 3.41
N SER A 49 4.99 -8.22 2.88
CA SER A 49 6.04 -8.88 2.12
C SER A 49 5.44 -9.55 0.90
N THR A 50 6.17 -9.47 -0.21
CA THR A 50 5.80 -10.22 -1.42
C THR A 50 6.57 -11.52 -1.53
N GLU A 51 7.61 -11.68 -0.72
CA GLU A 51 8.38 -12.93 -0.70
C GLU A 51 7.71 -13.93 0.24
N PRO A 52 7.79 -15.21 -0.06
CA PRO A 52 7.16 -16.20 0.81
C PRO A 52 7.75 -16.20 2.21
N PRO A 53 6.93 -16.31 3.24
CA PRO A 53 5.47 -16.28 3.18
C PRO A 53 4.98 -14.85 2.95
N ALA A 54 4.18 -14.67 1.91
CA ALA A 54 3.70 -13.34 1.55
C ALA A 54 2.56 -12.92 2.44
N GLY A 55 2.47 -11.61 2.70
CA GLY A 55 1.36 -11.08 3.47
C GLY A 55 1.79 -10.10 4.53
N TYR A 56 0.97 -9.98 5.57
CA TYR A 56 1.16 -8.99 6.60
C TYR A 56 1.75 -9.59 7.87
N PHE A 57 2.54 -8.79 8.56
CA PHE A 57 3.11 -9.19 9.84
C PHE A 57 3.50 -7.94 10.64
N ILE A 58 3.59 -8.13 11.96
CA ILE A 58 4.11 -7.08 12.83
C ILE A 58 5.62 -7.28 12.92
N ALA A 59 6.38 -6.22 12.75
CA ALA A 59 7.83 -6.35 12.81
C ALA A 59 8.27 -6.93 14.15
N ALA A 60 9.08 -7.99 14.09
CA ALA A 60 9.57 -8.64 15.31
C ALA A 60 10.74 -7.87 15.90
N ASN A 61 11.42 -7.09 15.10
CA ASN A 61 12.60 -6.37 15.55
C ASN A 61 12.88 -5.20 14.63
N HIS A 62 13.87 -4.43 15.03
CA HIS A 62 14.24 -3.25 14.26
C HIS A 62 14.66 -3.57 12.84
N HIS A 63 15.34 -4.68 12.66
CA HIS A 63 15.81 -5.07 11.34
C HIS A 63 14.65 -5.28 10.36
N GLU A 64 13.61 -5.97 10.82
CA GLU A 64 12.44 -6.20 9.97
C GLU A 64 11.73 -4.89 9.65
N ALA A 65 11.60 -4.02 10.64
CA ALA A 65 10.96 -2.73 10.42
C ALA A 65 11.76 -1.91 9.41
N ALA A 66 13.08 -1.91 9.53
CA ALA A 66 13.93 -1.16 8.63
C ALA A 66 13.84 -1.69 7.19
N ARG A 67 13.83 -3.00 7.04
CA ARG A 67 13.68 -3.59 5.71
C ARG A 67 12.37 -3.17 5.05
N PHE A 68 11.30 -3.18 5.83
CA PHE A 68 10.00 -2.77 5.31
C PHE A 68 10.01 -1.31 4.90
N ILE A 69 10.60 -0.45 5.74
CA ILE A 69 10.65 0.98 5.42
C ILE A 69 11.43 1.20 4.13
N ARG A 70 12.58 0.53 3.97
CA ARG A 70 13.36 0.65 2.74
C ARG A 70 12.57 0.22 1.51
N SER A 71 11.83 -0.86 1.66
CA SER A 71 11.00 -1.36 0.58
C SER A 71 9.93 -0.35 0.18
N MET A 72 9.30 0.27 1.17
CA MET A 72 8.28 1.29 0.93
C MET A 72 8.88 2.52 0.26
N GLU A 73 10.05 2.94 0.71
CA GLU A 73 10.71 4.09 0.14
C GLU A 73 11.11 3.83 -1.31
N SER A 74 11.57 2.62 -1.59
CA SER A 74 11.93 2.25 -2.95
C SER A 74 10.70 2.32 -3.86
N ARG A 75 9.58 1.78 -3.38
CA ARG A 75 8.35 1.81 -4.15
C ARG A 75 7.90 3.24 -4.38
N ARG A 76 8.02 4.08 -3.37
CA ARG A 76 7.64 5.48 -3.52
C ARG A 76 8.48 6.17 -4.58
N ARG A 77 9.78 5.88 -4.60
CA ARG A 77 10.64 6.46 -5.62
C ARG A 77 10.25 6.00 -7.02
N GLU A 78 9.92 4.73 -7.16
CA GLU A 78 9.49 4.20 -8.46
C GLU A 78 8.21 4.86 -8.92
N ILE A 79 7.27 5.02 -8.00
CA ILE A 79 6.01 5.69 -8.33
C ILE A 79 6.28 7.14 -8.72
N GLY A 80 7.16 7.80 -8.00
CA GLY A 80 7.52 9.17 -8.33
C GLY A 80 8.11 9.30 -9.72
N ARG A 81 8.96 8.36 -10.09
CA ARG A 81 9.54 8.39 -11.45
C ARG A 81 8.48 8.16 -12.51
N ALA A 82 7.54 7.25 -12.23
CA ALA A 82 6.45 7.00 -13.16
C ALA A 82 5.56 8.23 -13.31
N ILE A 83 5.31 8.91 -12.21
CA ILE A 83 4.51 10.13 -12.25
C ILE A 83 5.20 11.20 -13.09
N LYS A 84 6.51 11.38 -12.91
CA LYS A 84 7.25 12.34 -13.69
C LYS A 84 7.21 12.01 -15.18
N ALA A 85 7.42 10.75 -15.50
CA ALA A 85 7.40 10.31 -16.90
C ALA A 85 6.04 10.56 -17.52
N THR A 86 4.99 10.25 -16.77
CA THR A 86 3.63 10.44 -17.23
C THR A 86 3.34 11.92 -17.47
N LYS A 87 3.79 12.76 -16.55
CA LYS A 87 3.59 14.19 -16.70
C LYS A 87 4.29 14.74 -17.93
N ARG A 88 5.51 14.29 -18.18
CA ARG A 88 6.22 14.71 -19.39
C ARG A 88 5.48 14.28 -20.64
N TYR A 89 4.98 13.06 -20.64
CA TYR A 89 4.23 12.54 -21.77
C TYR A 89 2.96 13.36 -22.01
N THR A 90 2.20 13.59 -20.94
CA THR A 90 0.95 14.31 -21.08
C THR A 90 1.18 15.80 -21.37
N SER A 91 2.33 16.34 -21.02
CA SER A 91 2.65 17.71 -21.38
C SER A 91 2.66 17.90 -22.89
N SER A 92 3.09 16.86 -23.60
CA SER A 92 3.09 16.97 -25.07
C SER A 92 1.68 17.04 -25.63
N PHE A 93 0.68 16.63 -24.84
CA PHE A 93 -0.72 16.75 -25.22
C PHE A 93 -1.38 17.99 -24.66
N ALA A 94 -0.70 18.70 -23.80
CA ALA A 94 -1.30 19.84 -23.12
C ALA A 94 -1.71 20.93 -24.10
N GLU A 95 -1.06 20.99 -25.23
CA GLU A 95 -1.40 21.97 -26.25
C GLU A 95 -2.80 21.75 -26.77
N ASP A 96 -3.26 20.51 -26.76
CA ASP A 96 -4.61 20.17 -27.13
C ASP A 96 -5.61 20.55 -26.04
N GLY A 97 -5.11 20.70 -24.84
CA GLY A 97 -5.90 21.21 -23.74
C GLY A 97 -6.97 20.28 -23.22
N ARG A 98 -6.72 18.98 -23.26
CA ARG A 98 -7.76 18.09 -22.79
C ARG A 98 -7.28 16.68 -22.57
N UNK A 99 -8.16 16.16 -22.13
CA UNK A 99 -8.03 14.85 -22.05
C UNK A 99 -7.38 14.33 -20.89
N TYR A 100 -6.44 14.66 -20.73
CA TYR A 100 -5.76 14.03 -19.64
C TYR A 100 -6.15 14.62 -18.30
N PHE A 101 -6.75 15.78 -18.33
CA PHE A 101 -7.27 16.34 -17.09
C PHE A 101 -8.34 15.46 -16.51
N ASP A 102 -9.22 14.97 -17.36
CA ASP A 102 -10.28 14.11 -16.90
C ASP A 102 -9.70 12.85 -16.29
N ILE A 103 -8.67 12.34 -16.89
CA ILE A 103 -8.03 11.14 -16.39
C ILE A 103 -7.41 11.40 -15.02
N ALA A 104 -6.76 12.54 -14.89
CA ALA A 104 -6.10 12.88 -13.63
C ALA A 104 -7.11 12.98 -12.50
N ASP A 105 -8.24 13.53 -12.80
CA ASP A 105 -9.30 13.64 -11.81
C ASP A 105 -9.87 12.31 -11.40
N UNK A 106 -10.00 11.69 -12.23
CA UNK A 106 -10.65 10.57 -12.00
C UNK A 106 -10.02 9.71 -11.20
N GLN A 107 -9.11 9.93 -11.04
CA GLN A 107 -8.50 8.97 -10.25
C GLN A 107 -8.35 9.36 -8.83
N HIS A 108 -8.60 10.25 -8.80
CA HIS A 108 -8.32 10.44 -7.64
C HIS A 108 -8.99 10.23 -6.72
N THR A 109 -9.56 10.24 -7.53
CA THR A 109 -10.10 9.83 -6.82
C THR A 109 -10.00 9.03 -6.33
N GLY A 110 -9.54 9.19 -6.97
CA GLY A 110 -9.60 8.36 -6.59
C GLY A 110 -9.14 7.83 -6.42
N GLY A 111 -8.95 8.03 -6.69
CA GLY A 111 -8.77 7.41 -6.64
C GLY A 111 -8.16 7.07 -6.68
N ALA A 112 -8.06 7.33 -6.93
CA ALA A 112 -7.80 6.94 -6.97
C ALA A 112 -7.34 6.60 -6.87
N ALA A 113 -7.33 6.81 -7.18
CA ALA A 113 -7.19 6.43 -7.04
C ALA A 113 -7.02 6.12 -6.78
N UNK A 114 -6.87 6.31 -6.69
CA UNK A 114 -6.76 6.26 -6.54
C UNK A 114 -6.72 6.09 -6.23
#